data_76a29a91e52011024273ebd9f67bf407
#
_entry.id   76a29a91e52011024273ebd9f67bf407
#
_cell.length_a   1.000
_cell.length_b   1.000
_cell.length_c   1.000
_cell.angle_alpha   90.00
_cell.angle_beta   90.00
_cell.angle_gamma   90.00
#
_symmetry.space_group_name_H-M   'P 1'
#
loop_
_entity.id
_entity.type
_entity.pdbx_description
1 polymer ?
#
loop_
_entity_poly.entity_id
_entity_poly.type
_entity_poly.pdbx_seq_one_letter_code
_entity_poly.pdbx_strand_id
1 'polypeptide(L)'
;MSQKHFKTFLKGLKTTNNESLVEAIHEGFHAIYEDIEPNEIENFDILYHGTDKDSAAQIRQNGLDISKSSGGYFGWGFYTTPDESLAKDNYADFSGEDAESGVVLKFKLNPEANILDLRKPEHFEIWKIYAPIYSRPDFYKTIVNDGYDGLFDRSFDGVVIYNPKALTLI
;
A
#
# COMPACT_ATOMS: atom_id res chain seq x y z
N MET A 1 0.32 -6.86 16.61
CA MET A 1 1.61 -6.21 16.96
C MET A 1 1.44 -4.72 16.77
N SER A 2 1.82 -3.85 17.73
CA SER A 2 1.64 -2.41 17.56
C SER A 2 2.61 -1.87 16.50
N GLN A 3 2.24 -0.80 15.77
CA GLN A 3 3.11 -0.10 14.78
C GLN A 3 4.52 0.21 15.34
N LYS A 4 4.62 0.44 16.63
CA LYS A 4 5.89 0.71 17.32
C LYS A 4 6.83 -0.50 17.33
N HIS A 5 6.31 -1.72 17.49
CA HIS A 5 7.09 -2.96 17.44
C HIS A 5 7.53 -3.29 16.03
N PHE A 6 6.69 -3.04 15.02
CA PHE A 6 7.02 -3.26 13.61
C PHE A 6 8.12 -2.28 13.14
N LYS A 7 8.06 -0.99 13.50
CA LYS A 7 9.15 -0.02 13.23
C LYS A 7 10.48 -0.41 13.86
N THR A 8 10.45 -1.00 15.05
CA THR A 8 11.66 -1.49 15.75
C THR A 8 12.22 -2.73 15.05
N PHE A 9 11.36 -3.64 14.60
CA PHE A 9 11.72 -4.81 13.81
C PHE A 9 12.42 -4.42 12.49
N LEU A 10 11.84 -3.50 11.72
CA LEU A 10 12.42 -3.01 10.47
C LEU A 10 13.77 -2.29 10.66
N LYS A 11 14.00 -1.62 11.81
CA LYS A 11 15.31 -1.04 12.13
C LYS A 11 16.39 -2.10 12.35
N GLY A 12 16.04 -3.26 12.91
CA GLY A 12 16.95 -4.41 13.08
C GLY A 12 17.36 -5.06 11.76
N LEU A 13 16.49 -5.01 10.74
CA LEU A 13 16.71 -5.64 9.43
C LEU A 13 17.72 -4.92 8.52
N LYS A 14 18.08 -3.68 8.80
CA LYS A 14 19.06 -2.90 7.98
C LYS A 14 20.50 -3.45 8.02
N THR A 15 20.75 -4.50 8.79
CA THR A 15 22.09 -5.05 9.02
C THR A 15 22.28 -6.48 8.53
N THR A 16 21.29 -7.12 7.89
CA THR A 16 21.36 -8.54 7.49
C THR A 16 21.30 -8.72 5.97
N ASN A 17 21.93 -9.80 5.48
CA ASN A 17 21.92 -10.22 4.08
C ASN A 17 20.50 -10.43 3.55
N ASN A 18 20.27 -10.17 2.25
CA ASN A 18 18.94 -10.20 1.61
C ASN A 18 18.12 -11.48 1.85
N GLU A 19 18.74 -12.66 1.99
CA GLU A 19 18.01 -13.93 2.23
C GLU A 19 17.40 -13.98 3.64
N SER A 20 18.13 -13.58 4.67
CA SER A 20 17.60 -13.53 6.04
C SER A 20 16.55 -12.42 6.23
N LEU A 21 16.56 -11.40 5.37
CA LEU A 21 15.54 -10.36 5.35
C LEU A 21 14.20 -10.92 4.83
N VAL A 22 14.23 -11.71 3.77
CA VAL A 22 13.04 -12.35 3.19
C VAL A 22 12.44 -13.37 4.17
N GLU A 23 13.28 -14.18 4.86
CA GLU A 23 12.83 -15.11 5.89
C GLU A 23 12.23 -14.39 7.10
N ALA A 24 12.85 -13.33 7.60
CA ALA A 24 12.33 -12.57 8.74
C ALA A 24 11.04 -11.82 8.43
N ILE A 25 10.88 -11.34 7.18
CA ILE A 25 9.61 -10.80 6.68
C ILE A 25 8.56 -11.92 6.66
N HIS A 26 8.91 -13.10 6.15
CA HIS A 26 8.03 -14.27 6.07
C HIS A 26 7.55 -14.72 7.46
N GLU A 27 8.45 -14.89 8.43
CA GLU A 27 8.09 -15.27 9.80
C GLU A 27 7.23 -14.21 10.48
N GLY A 28 7.55 -12.92 10.28
CA GLY A 28 6.76 -11.81 10.79
C GLY A 28 5.36 -11.76 10.20
N PHE A 29 5.21 -12.05 8.91
CA PHE A 29 3.92 -12.10 8.23
C PHE A 29 3.10 -13.33 8.65
N HIS A 30 3.67 -14.52 8.71
CA HIS A 30 2.97 -15.72 9.19
C HIS A 30 2.40 -15.53 10.61
N ALA A 31 3.16 -14.96 11.53
CA ALA A 31 2.70 -14.68 12.88
C ALA A 31 1.53 -13.68 12.95
N ILE A 32 1.36 -12.84 11.94
CA ILE A 32 0.24 -11.88 11.86
C ILE A 32 -1.02 -12.55 11.25
N TYR A 33 -0.84 -13.53 10.37
CA TYR A 33 -1.93 -14.13 9.58
C TYR A 33 -2.48 -15.44 10.13
N GLU A 34 -1.78 -16.13 11.06
CA GLU A 34 -2.23 -17.40 11.64
C GLU A 34 -3.53 -17.30 12.47
N ASP A 35 -3.86 -16.11 12.99
CA ASP A 35 -5.03 -15.89 13.85
C ASP A 35 -6.25 -15.29 13.13
N ILE A 36 -6.26 -15.26 11.77
CA ILE A 36 -7.31 -14.54 11.02
C ILE A 36 -8.17 -15.53 10.23
N GLU A 37 -9.46 -15.57 10.59
CA GLU A 37 -10.48 -16.31 9.83
C GLU A 37 -10.55 -15.78 8.38
N PRO A 38 -10.52 -16.67 7.36
CA PRO A 38 -10.49 -16.30 5.94
C PRO A 38 -11.73 -15.55 5.43
N ASN A 39 -12.77 -15.38 6.25
CA ASN A 39 -14.09 -14.95 5.82
C ASN A 39 -14.32 -13.43 5.86
N GLU A 40 -13.39 -12.64 6.33
CA GLU A 40 -13.47 -11.18 6.23
C GLU A 40 -12.71 -10.68 4.99
N ILE A 41 -13.14 -11.10 3.81
CA ILE A 41 -12.76 -10.42 2.56
C ILE A 41 -13.57 -9.12 2.53
N GLU A 42 -13.00 -8.07 3.07
CA GLU A 42 -13.50 -6.72 2.84
C GLU A 42 -13.52 -6.48 1.33
N ASN A 43 -14.68 -6.12 0.84
CA ASN A 43 -14.85 -5.73 -0.55
C ASN A 43 -14.32 -4.28 -0.66
N PHE A 44 -13.16 -4.10 -1.29
CA PHE A 44 -12.51 -2.79 -1.43
C PHE A 44 -13.11 -1.96 -2.58
N ASP A 45 -14.43 -1.91 -2.70
CA ASP A 45 -15.08 -1.12 -3.76
C ASP A 45 -14.69 0.36 -3.68
N ILE A 46 -14.48 0.86 -2.46
CA ILE A 46 -14.12 2.25 -2.18
C ILE A 46 -12.80 2.31 -1.42
N LEU A 47 -11.92 3.17 -1.90
CA LEU A 47 -10.61 3.43 -1.30
C LEU A 47 -10.44 4.93 -1.06
N TYR A 48 -9.73 5.26 0.01
CA TYR A 48 -9.46 6.63 0.42
C TYR A 48 -7.96 6.92 0.42
N HIS A 49 -7.60 8.14 0.05
CA HIS A 49 -6.23 8.63 0.10
C HIS A 49 -6.19 9.99 0.79
N GLY A 50 -5.46 10.06 1.90
CA GLY A 50 -5.18 11.31 2.59
C GLY A 50 -3.96 12.00 1.98
N THR A 51 -4.06 13.32 1.72
CA THR A 51 -2.98 14.10 1.13
C THR A 51 -3.16 15.60 1.44
N ASP A 52 -2.20 16.43 1.06
CA ASP A 52 -2.30 17.89 1.11
C ASP A 52 -3.21 18.47 0.00
N LYS A 53 -3.60 19.74 0.15
CA LYS A 53 -4.50 20.44 -0.79
C LYS A 53 -3.94 20.54 -2.20
N ASP A 54 -2.64 20.77 -2.34
CA ASP A 54 -1.99 20.97 -3.63
C ASP A 54 -1.91 19.65 -4.40
N SER A 55 -1.51 18.59 -3.73
CA SER A 55 -1.51 17.23 -4.28
C SER A 55 -2.91 16.79 -4.65
N ALA A 56 -3.92 17.05 -3.81
CA ALA A 56 -5.32 16.76 -4.12
C ALA A 56 -5.82 17.52 -5.36
N ALA A 57 -5.46 18.79 -5.50
CA ALA A 57 -5.81 19.59 -6.67
C ALA A 57 -5.15 19.04 -7.95
N GLN A 58 -3.87 18.64 -7.88
CA GLN A 58 -3.15 18.01 -9.00
C GLN A 58 -3.81 16.70 -9.43
N ILE A 59 -4.18 15.83 -8.49
CA ILE A 59 -4.85 14.56 -8.77
C ILE A 59 -6.21 14.80 -9.42
N ARG A 60 -6.99 15.77 -8.93
CA ARG A 60 -8.29 16.12 -9.52
C ARG A 60 -8.18 16.68 -10.93
N GLN A 61 -7.16 17.47 -11.21
CA GLN A 61 -6.97 18.12 -12.51
C GLN A 61 -6.34 17.21 -13.55
N ASN A 62 -5.33 16.45 -13.17
CA ASN A 62 -4.44 15.74 -14.09
C ASN A 62 -4.59 14.22 -14.03
N GLY A 63 -5.41 13.71 -13.09
CA GLY A 63 -5.47 12.29 -12.80
C GLY A 63 -4.31 11.81 -11.92
N LEU A 64 -4.30 10.51 -11.67
CA LEU A 64 -3.31 9.85 -10.82
C LEU A 64 -2.04 9.54 -11.63
N ASP A 65 -0.89 10.01 -11.15
CA ASP A 65 0.44 9.76 -11.72
C ASP A 65 1.34 9.08 -10.69
N ILE A 66 1.52 7.76 -10.83
CA ILE A 66 2.34 6.94 -9.91
C ILE A 66 3.80 7.39 -9.89
N SER A 67 4.32 7.96 -10.98
CA SER A 67 5.70 8.43 -11.02
C SER A 67 6.00 9.58 -10.07
N LYS A 68 4.95 10.27 -9.59
CA LYS A 68 5.02 11.36 -8.61
C LYS A 68 4.80 10.90 -7.17
N SER A 69 4.46 9.62 -6.96
CA SER A 69 4.31 9.09 -5.61
C SER A 69 5.65 8.99 -4.90
N SER A 70 5.62 8.95 -3.58
CA SER A 70 6.80 8.62 -2.77
C SER A 70 6.90 7.11 -2.59
N GLY A 71 8.13 6.60 -2.42
CA GLY A 71 8.34 5.21 -2.04
C GLY A 71 7.85 4.96 -0.61
N GLY A 72 7.10 3.89 -0.42
CA GLY A 72 6.61 3.41 0.87
C GLY A 72 7.06 1.97 1.15
N TYR A 73 6.38 1.29 2.07
CA TYR A 73 6.69 -0.09 2.49
C TYR A 73 6.67 -1.11 1.35
N PHE A 74 5.80 -0.90 0.36
CA PHE A 74 5.65 -1.76 -0.81
C PHE A 74 6.10 -1.06 -2.09
N GLY A 75 7.09 -0.17 -1.97
CA GLY A 75 7.70 0.52 -3.10
C GLY A 75 6.94 1.76 -3.57
N TRP A 76 7.21 2.15 -4.80
CA TRP A 76 6.59 3.30 -5.44
C TRP A 76 5.20 2.94 -5.94
N GLY A 77 4.17 3.48 -5.27
CA GLY A 77 2.78 3.24 -5.57
C GLY A 77 1.89 4.29 -4.94
N PHE A 78 0.63 4.27 -5.27
CA PHE A 78 -0.37 5.15 -4.67
C PHE A 78 -1.05 4.43 -3.52
N TYR A 79 -0.75 4.88 -2.31
CA TYR A 79 -1.19 4.26 -1.06
C TYR A 79 -2.59 4.71 -0.71
N THR A 80 -3.48 3.76 -0.51
CA THR A 80 -4.88 3.97 -0.15
C THR A 80 -5.29 3.07 0.99
N THR A 81 -6.43 3.34 1.61
CA THR A 81 -7.05 2.51 2.65
C THR A 81 -8.56 2.42 2.43
N PRO A 82 -9.22 1.32 2.79
CA PRO A 82 -10.68 1.26 2.81
C PRO A 82 -11.31 2.08 3.95
N ASP A 83 -10.52 2.50 4.95
CA ASP A 83 -10.97 3.28 6.10
C ASP A 83 -10.74 4.79 5.88
N GLU A 84 -11.85 5.54 5.75
CA GLU A 84 -11.80 7.00 5.58
C GLU A 84 -11.19 7.72 6.79
N SER A 85 -11.46 7.23 8.01
CA SER A 85 -10.90 7.83 9.23
C SER A 85 -9.39 7.64 9.27
N LEU A 86 -8.91 6.45 8.90
CA LEU A 86 -7.48 6.17 8.81
C LEU A 86 -6.80 7.07 7.75
N ALA A 87 -7.44 7.27 6.59
CA ALA A 87 -6.94 8.17 5.57
C ALA A 87 -6.85 9.61 6.07
N LYS A 88 -7.84 10.06 6.85
CA LYS A 88 -7.86 11.40 7.43
C LYS A 88 -6.80 11.58 8.52
N ASP A 89 -6.78 10.67 9.51
CA ASP A 89 -6.01 10.87 10.73
C ASP A 89 -4.51 10.59 10.55
N ASN A 90 -4.15 9.65 9.67
CA ASN A 90 -2.76 9.24 9.51
C ASN A 90 -2.07 9.77 8.26
N TYR A 91 -2.82 10.20 7.25
CA TYR A 91 -2.25 10.56 5.96
C TYR A 91 -2.58 12.00 5.53
N ALA A 92 -3.74 12.54 5.88
CA ALA A 92 -4.09 13.92 5.55
C ALA A 92 -3.41 14.93 6.49
N ASP A 93 -3.21 14.60 7.76
CA ASP A 93 -2.59 15.48 8.76
C ASP A 93 -1.06 15.51 8.71
N PHE A 94 -0.42 14.66 7.89
CA PHE A 94 1.06 14.58 7.82
C PHE A 94 1.73 15.74 7.08
N SER A 95 0.98 16.67 6.51
CA SER A 95 1.50 17.78 5.71
C SER A 95 1.95 19.01 6.51
N GLY A 96 2.18 18.91 7.82
CA GLY A 96 2.83 19.93 8.65
C GLY A 96 1.93 21.08 9.09
N GLU A 97 2.34 21.77 10.08
CA GLU A 97 1.95 22.99 10.80
C GLU A 97 0.46 23.42 10.92
N ASP A 98 -0.47 22.99 10.03
CA ASP A 98 -1.90 23.28 10.14
C ASP A 98 -2.74 22.00 9.92
N ALA A 99 -3.20 21.38 10.99
CA ALA A 99 -4.07 20.20 11.01
C ALA A 99 -5.39 20.34 10.18
N GLU A 100 -5.72 21.55 9.70
CA GLU A 100 -6.87 21.84 8.84
C GLU A 100 -6.57 21.75 7.32
N SER A 101 -5.32 21.43 6.93
CA SER A 101 -4.90 21.50 5.52
C SER A 101 -5.05 20.19 4.75
N GLY A 102 -5.24 19.08 5.43
CA GLY A 102 -5.37 17.76 4.81
C GLY A 102 -6.66 17.57 4.02
N VAL A 103 -6.57 16.79 2.96
CA VAL A 103 -7.70 16.41 2.09
C VAL A 103 -7.76 14.90 1.97
N VAL A 104 -8.95 14.32 2.11
CA VAL A 104 -9.20 12.92 1.76
C VAL A 104 -9.82 12.86 0.37
N LEU A 105 -9.18 12.12 -0.52
CA LEU A 105 -9.72 11.78 -1.83
C LEU A 105 -10.38 10.42 -1.79
N LYS A 106 -11.52 10.28 -2.47
CA LYS A 106 -12.31 9.07 -2.53
C LYS A 106 -12.25 8.47 -3.93
N PHE A 107 -11.95 7.20 -4.00
CA PHE A 107 -11.83 6.46 -5.26
C PHE A 107 -12.72 5.23 -5.26
N LYS A 108 -13.21 4.88 -6.44
CA LYS A 108 -13.80 3.59 -6.71
C LYS A 108 -12.74 2.68 -7.32
N LEU A 109 -12.55 1.48 -6.75
CA LEU A 109 -11.72 0.44 -7.34
C LEU A 109 -12.45 -0.20 -8.52
N ASN A 110 -11.75 -0.36 -9.64
CA ASN A 110 -12.28 -1.09 -10.78
C ASN A 110 -12.52 -2.56 -10.37
N PRO A 111 -13.72 -3.12 -10.59
CA PRO A 111 -14.01 -4.52 -10.25
C PRO A 111 -13.12 -5.53 -10.97
N GLU A 112 -12.54 -5.16 -12.11
CA GLU A 112 -11.61 -6.00 -12.89
C GLU A 112 -10.15 -5.83 -12.45
N ALA A 113 -9.87 -4.98 -11.44
CA ALA A 113 -8.51 -4.77 -10.97
C ALA A 113 -7.94 -6.03 -10.32
N ASN A 114 -6.75 -6.41 -10.75
CA ASN A 114 -6.04 -7.58 -10.23
C ASN A 114 -5.14 -7.17 -9.06
N ILE A 115 -5.66 -7.33 -7.84
CA ILE A 115 -4.97 -6.96 -6.61
C ILE A 115 -4.34 -8.21 -5.96
N LEU A 116 -3.04 -8.16 -5.73
CA LEU A 116 -2.35 -9.15 -4.90
C LEU A 116 -2.80 -8.98 -3.44
N ASP A 117 -3.56 -9.92 -2.93
CA ASP A 117 -3.98 -9.95 -1.53
C ASP A 117 -3.00 -10.81 -0.74
N LEU A 118 -2.10 -10.19 0.02
CA LEU A 118 -1.04 -10.90 0.74
C LEU A 118 -1.54 -11.78 1.89
N ARG A 119 -2.82 -11.74 2.21
CA ARG A 119 -3.45 -12.72 3.13
C ARG A 119 -3.53 -14.11 2.50
N LYS A 120 -3.50 -14.19 1.16
CA LYS A 120 -3.55 -15.45 0.41
C LYS A 120 -2.13 -15.97 0.20
N PRO A 121 -1.82 -17.20 0.65
CA PRO A 121 -0.48 -17.76 0.52
C PRO A 121 0.06 -17.73 -0.91
N GLU A 122 -0.79 -18.02 -1.90
CA GLU A 122 -0.42 -18.01 -3.32
C GLU A 122 -0.03 -16.61 -3.82
N HIS A 123 -0.71 -15.55 -3.36
CA HIS A 123 -0.36 -14.16 -3.71
C HIS A 123 0.91 -13.71 -2.98
N PHE A 124 1.12 -14.19 -1.76
CA PHE A 124 2.35 -13.91 -1.03
C PHE A 124 3.57 -14.54 -1.71
N GLU A 125 3.46 -15.79 -2.23
CA GLU A 125 4.53 -16.42 -3.02
C GLU A 125 4.85 -15.63 -4.29
N ILE A 126 3.84 -15.07 -4.96
CA ILE A 126 4.04 -14.16 -6.09
C ILE A 126 4.77 -12.88 -5.64
N TRP A 127 4.36 -12.28 -4.53
CA TRP A 127 5.00 -11.07 -3.99
C TRP A 127 6.48 -11.28 -3.68
N LYS A 128 6.89 -12.44 -3.19
CA LYS A 128 8.29 -12.76 -2.91
C LYS A 128 9.22 -12.60 -4.13
N ILE A 129 8.70 -12.78 -5.34
CA ILE A 129 9.44 -12.57 -6.58
C ILE A 129 9.81 -11.08 -6.75
N TYR A 130 8.96 -10.17 -6.27
CA TYR A 130 9.15 -8.73 -6.37
C TYR A 130 9.91 -8.14 -5.18
N ALA A 131 9.97 -8.83 -4.05
CA ALA A 131 10.61 -8.34 -2.83
C ALA A 131 12.05 -7.82 -3.04
N PRO A 132 12.91 -8.41 -3.91
CA PRO A 132 14.26 -7.89 -4.16
C PRO A 132 14.31 -6.56 -4.92
N ILE A 133 13.24 -6.16 -5.58
CA ILE A 133 13.23 -5.03 -6.51
C ILE A 133 12.21 -3.93 -6.17
N TYR A 134 11.33 -4.14 -5.18
CA TYR A 134 10.22 -3.22 -4.86
C TYR A 134 10.69 -1.79 -4.49
N SER A 135 11.91 -1.62 -4.02
CA SER A 135 12.47 -0.32 -3.67
C SER A 135 12.91 0.53 -4.88
N ARG A 136 12.90 -0.05 -6.08
CA ARG A 136 13.27 0.68 -7.30
C ARG A 136 12.16 1.64 -7.71
N PRO A 137 12.49 2.87 -8.15
CA PRO A 137 11.48 3.87 -8.54
C PRO A 137 10.57 3.44 -9.69
N ASP A 138 11.02 2.51 -10.54
CA ASP A 138 10.29 1.98 -11.69
C ASP A 138 9.62 0.62 -11.43
N PHE A 139 9.68 0.13 -10.20
CA PHE A 139 9.09 -1.15 -9.79
C PHE A 139 7.62 -1.31 -10.22
N TYR A 140 6.82 -0.24 -10.06
CA TYR A 140 5.41 -0.26 -10.44
C TYR A 140 5.18 -0.64 -11.91
N LYS A 141 6.12 -0.30 -12.81
CA LYS A 141 6.02 -0.69 -14.22
C LYS A 141 6.17 -2.19 -14.39
N THR A 142 7.08 -2.79 -13.64
CA THR A 142 7.32 -4.25 -13.71
C THR A 142 6.08 -5.00 -13.28
N ILE A 143 5.54 -4.70 -12.10
CA ILE A 143 4.39 -5.42 -11.54
C ILE A 143 3.12 -5.22 -12.38
N VAL A 144 2.93 -4.04 -12.97
CA VAL A 144 1.81 -3.77 -13.89
C VAL A 144 1.97 -4.51 -15.22
N ASN A 145 3.18 -4.62 -15.77
CA ASN A 145 3.44 -5.40 -16.98
C ASN A 145 3.18 -6.90 -16.76
N ASP A 146 3.35 -7.39 -15.54
CA ASP A 146 3.05 -8.78 -15.16
C ASP A 146 1.54 -9.00 -14.86
N GLY A 147 0.72 -7.95 -15.00
CA GLY A 147 -0.74 -8.02 -14.93
C GLY A 147 -1.34 -7.76 -13.56
N TYR A 148 -0.56 -7.20 -12.62
CA TYR A 148 -1.09 -6.83 -11.29
C TYR A 148 -1.25 -5.33 -11.18
N ASP A 149 -2.44 -4.89 -10.73
CA ASP A 149 -2.80 -3.47 -10.62
C ASP A 149 -2.44 -2.87 -9.26
N GLY A 150 -2.33 -3.71 -8.24
CA GLY A 150 -2.05 -3.27 -6.88
C GLY A 150 -1.77 -4.43 -5.93
N LEU A 151 -1.61 -4.08 -4.66
CA LEU A 151 -1.32 -5.01 -3.59
C LEU A 151 -2.11 -4.58 -2.35
N PHE A 152 -2.75 -5.54 -1.69
CA PHE A 152 -3.34 -5.36 -0.36
C PHE A 152 -2.48 -6.03 0.70
N ASP A 153 -2.23 -5.31 1.79
CA ASP A 153 -1.59 -5.85 2.99
C ASP A 153 -2.27 -5.31 4.25
N ARG A 154 -2.62 -6.23 5.15
CA ARG A 154 -3.30 -5.92 6.41
C ARG A 154 -2.38 -5.23 7.43
N SER A 155 -1.07 -5.36 7.31
CA SER A 155 -0.14 -4.77 8.28
C SER A 155 -0.19 -3.25 8.33
N PHE A 156 -0.69 -2.61 7.26
CA PHE A 156 -0.94 -1.17 7.20
C PHE A 156 -2.40 -0.83 6.86
N ASP A 157 -3.30 -1.83 6.85
CA ASP A 157 -4.72 -1.72 6.50
C ASP A 157 -4.94 -0.94 5.18
N GLY A 158 -4.16 -1.30 4.16
CA GLY A 158 -4.15 -0.51 2.96
C GLY A 158 -3.92 -1.27 1.66
N VAL A 159 -4.30 -0.59 0.58
CA VAL A 159 -4.09 -1.03 -0.79
C VAL A 159 -3.10 -0.10 -1.47
N VAL A 160 -2.00 -0.64 -1.97
CA VAL A 160 -1.07 0.10 -2.83
C VAL A 160 -1.47 -0.13 -4.28
N ILE A 161 -1.75 0.93 -4.99
CA ILE A 161 -2.10 0.89 -6.41
C ILE A 161 -0.87 1.22 -7.25
N TYR A 162 -0.53 0.35 -8.18
CA TYR A 162 0.56 0.50 -9.13
C TYR A 162 0.06 0.92 -10.52
N ASN A 163 -1.15 0.50 -10.91
CA ASN A 163 -1.79 0.90 -12.15
C ASN A 163 -2.87 1.98 -11.88
N PRO A 164 -2.65 3.24 -12.29
CA PRO A 164 -3.63 4.30 -12.05
C PRO A 164 -5.00 4.04 -12.67
N LYS A 165 -5.09 3.19 -13.71
CA LYS A 165 -6.36 2.81 -14.34
C LYS A 165 -7.24 1.92 -13.46
N ALA A 166 -6.69 1.35 -12.39
CA ALA A 166 -7.45 0.58 -11.42
C ALA A 166 -8.37 1.46 -10.55
N LEU A 167 -8.17 2.78 -10.55
CA LEU A 167 -8.94 3.70 -9.72
C LEU A 167 -9.71 4.73 -10.55
N THR A 168 -10.92 5.05 -10.09
CA THR A 168 -11.72 6.17 -10.57
C THR A 168 -12.02 7.11 -9.42
N LEU A 169 -11.63 8.39 -9.53
CA LEU A 169 -11.94 9.42 -8.54
C LEU A 169 -13.45 9.70 -8.55
N ILE A 170 -14.10 9.78 -7.37
CA ILE A 170 -15.54 9.98 -7.19
C ILE A 170 -15.86 11.06 -6.18
#